data_a2b1476a39bc7e03d1ca785d72bbdb83
#
_entry.id   a2b1476a39bc7e03d1ca785d72bbdb83
#
_cell.length_a   1.000
_cell.length_b   1.000
_cell.length_c   1.000
_cell.angle_alpha   90.00
_cell.angle_beta   90.00
_cell.angle_gamma   90.00
#
_symmetry.space_group_name_H-M   'P 1'
#
loop_
_entity.id
_entity.type
_entity.pdbx_description
1 polymer ?
#
loop_
_entity_poly.entity_id
_entity_poly.type
_entity_poly.pdbx_seq_one_letter_code
_entity_poly.pdbx_strand_id
1 'polypeptide(L)'
;MATRVAYIISMGKGGVPGFTYREIEVLHAHGFEIALFPLVYREGPYMPADDWPVFRPNAWKLLSAQLPRFLSRPGMYLSMLATALRANSVREFALAMSFVGDMAKWGAKHIHCHFADSKFYTGYYCSTWLDLPLTLTAHAYDIHLNPNPKMLKIALGRCEKLVVQSEFNRDLVMRNFGVSEEKTVLIRAHGDMSEPGGRKPIKVLIVGEFREKKGHDVLFQAIKKLDRDDIVFWIVGDGPLDVRRMAKDTGVSDKVTFLGMLRPDLLGIVYDACDMLVQPSRTASDGDMEGIPAVLMEAMSRGKPVISTRHAGIPELVEEILVDERDPDGLAEAIARLADDPELRKKLGARNVEIVKKSFSAEAALQLGELFHKE
;
A
#
# COMPACT_ATOMS: atom_id res chain seq x y z
N MET A 1 19.70 1.63 -24.88
CA MET A 1 19.05 2.74 -24.14
C MET A 1 17.72 2.22 -23.65
N ALA A 2 17.39 2.45 -22.38
CA ALA A 2 16.11 2.04 -21.82
C ALA A 2 14.94 2.75 -22.55
N THR A 3 13.84 2.04 -22.76
CA THR A 3 12.64 2.61 -23.37
C THR A 3 11.89 3.44 -22.32
N ARG A 4 11.71 4.74 -22.58
CA ARG A 4 11.00 5.68 -21.70
C ARG A 4 9.53 5.75 -22.02
N VAL A 5 8.68 5.30 -21.09
CA VAL A 5 7.24 5.23 -21.27
C VAL A 5 6.52 6.20 -20.32
N ALA A 6 5.73 7.12 -20.85
CA ALA A 6 4.90 8.03 -20.08
C ALA A 6 3.55 7.35 -19.76
N TYR A 7 3.29 7.04 -18.51
CA TYR A 7 2.03 6.47 -18.03
C TYR A 7 1.05 7.56 -17.62
N ILE A 8 -0.10 7.64 -18.30
CA ILE A 8 -1.18 8.55 -17.91
C ILE A 8 -2.20 7.77 -17.09
N ILE A 9 -2.31 8.12 -15.81
CA ILE A 9 -3.09 7.42 -14.81
C ILE A 9 -3.91 8.38 -13.94
N SER A 10 -4.66 7.85 -12.99
CA SER A 10 -5.23 8.62 -11.88
C SER A 10 -4.82 7.97 -10.57
N MET A 11 -4.24 8.77 -9.67
CA MET A 11 -3.90 8.36 -8.31
C MET A 11 -5.02 8.80 -7.36
N GLY A 12 -5.91 7.88 -7.03
CA GLY A 12 -7.04 8.12 -6.11
C GLY A 12 -6.65 7.97 -4.64
N LYS A 13 -7.62 7.69 -3.76
CA LYS A 13 -7.38 7.45 -2.31
C LYS A 13 -6.44 6.25 -2.04
N GLY A 14 -6.29 5.33 -2.98
CA GLY A 14 -5.38 4.19 -2.90
C GLY A 14 -3.96 4.47 -3.45
N GLY A 15 -3.66 5.69 -3.92
CA GLY A 15 -2.44 5.97 -4.67
C GLY A 15 -2.54 5.50 -6.12
N VAL A 16 -1.48 4.88 -6.65
CA VAL A 16 -1.48 4.19 -7.94
C VAL A 16 -2.41 2.98 -7.85
N PRO A 17 -3.27 2.69 -8.86
CA PRO A 17 -4.06 1.46 -8.84
C PRO A 17 -3.17 0.22 -8.67
N GLY A 18 -3.50 -0.68 -7.73
CA GLY A 18 -2.61 -1.76 -7.31
C GLY A 18 -2.13 -2.68 -8.45
N PHE A 19 -2.98 -2.95 -9.46
CA PHE A 19 -2.60 -3.73 -10.64
C PHE A 19 -1.64 -2.95 -11.56
N THR A 20 -1.82 -1.62 -11.71
CA THR A 20 -0.90 -0.74 -12.46
C THR A 20 0.43 -0.61 -11.73
N TYR A 21 0.41 -0.51 -10.40
CA TYR A 21 1.62 -0.45 -9.59
C TYR A 21 2.50 -1.68 -9.83
N ARG A 22 1.93 -2.88 -9.71
CA ARG A 22 2.64 -4.15 -9.96
C ARG A 22 3.14 -4.30 -11.40
N GLU A 23 2.34 -3.86 -12.37
CA GLU A 23 2.76 -3.85 -13.78
C GLU A 23 4.02 -2.99 -13.95
N ILE A 24 4.05 -1.80 -13.34
CA ILE A 24 5.18 -0.89 -13.41
C ILE A 24 6.41 -1.48 -12.71
N GLU A 25 6.25 -2.11 -11.53
CA GLU A 25 7.35 -2.82 -10.84
C GLU A 25 8.01 -3.86 -11.74
N VAL A 26 7.20 -4.70 -12.39
CA VAL A 26 7.71 -5.74 -13.29
C VAL A 26 8.43 -5.12 -14.49
N LEU A 27 7.85 -4.12 -15.13
CA LEU A 27 8.46 -3.47 -16.29
C LEU A 27 9.76 -2.74 -15.91
N HIS A 28 9.80 -2.07 -14.77
CA HIS A 28 10.99 -1.40 -14.25
C HIS A 28 12.13 -2.40 -14.00
N ALA A 29 11.83 -3.54 -13.36
CA ALA A 29 12.79 -4.62 -13.15
C ALA A 29 13.36 -5.19 -14.47
N HIS A 30 12.64 -5.02 -15.60
CA HIS A 30 13.07 -5.45 -16.94
C HIS A 30 13.66 -4.32 -17.77
N GLY A 31 14.03 -3.20 -17.16
CA GLY A 31 14.80 -2.12 -17.79
C GLY A 31 13.97 -1.09 -18.54
N PHE A 32 12.65 -1.01 -18.32
CA PHE A 32 11.84 0.10 -18.79
C PHE A 32 11.93 1.27 -17.81
N GLU A 33 12.12 2.49 -18.32
CA GLU A 33 11.98 3.71 -17.53
C GLU A 33 10.54 4.22 -17.64
N ILE A 34 9.82 4.31 -16.51
CA ILE A 34 8.41 4.69 -16.50
C ILE A 34 8.24 5.97 -15.68
N ALA A 35 7.60 6.98 -16.26
CA ALA A 35 7.22 8.20 -15.58
C ALA A 35 5.70 8.32 -15.49
N LEU A 36 5.20 8.78 -14.34
CA LEU A 36 3.77 8.90 -14.06
C LEU A 36 3.27 10.32 -14.32
N PHE A 37 2.18 10.42 -15.07
CA PHE A 37 1.46 11.66 -15.38
C PHE A 37 0.02 11.54 -14.85
N PRO A 38 -0.19 11.70 -13.53
CA PRO A 38 -1.50 11.54 -12.94
C PRO A 38 -2.43 12.71 -13.25
N LEU A 39 -3.68 12.41 -13.68
CA LEU A 39 -4.73 13.42 -13.83
C LEU A 39 -5.26 13.90 -12.48
N VAL A 40 -5.24 13.03 -11.50
CA VAL A 40 -5.57 13.27 -10.09
C VAL A 40 -4.44 12.67 -9.27
N TYR A 41 -3.94 13.42 -8.29
CA TYR A 41 -2.89 12.96 -7.37
C TYR A 41 -3.41 12.98 -5.94
N ARG A 42 -3.41 11.81 -5.31
CA ARG A 42 -3.65 11.63 -3.88
C ARG A 42 -2.70 10.59 -3.34
N GLU A 43 -2.28 10.75 -2.12
CA GLU A 43 -1.47 9.76 -1.42
C GLU A 43 -2.35 8.57 -0.97
N GLY A 44 -1.76 7.39 -0.94
CA GLY A 44 -2.43 6.15 -0.56
C GLY A 44 -1.44 5.01 -0.32
N PRO A 45 -1.90 3.78 -0.07
CA PRO A 45 -1.04 2.62 0.19
C PRO A 45 -0.04 2.30 -0.94
N TYR A 46 -0.41 2.54 -2.18
CA TYR A 46 0.47 2.29 -3.34
C TYR A 46 1.05 3.61 -3.82
N MET A 47 2.17 4.03 -3.23
CA MET A 47 2.90 5.21 -3.68
C MET A 47 4.00 4.81 -4.66
N PRO A 48 4.30 5.65 -5.67
CA PRO A 48 5.44 5.44 -6.55
C PRO A 48 6.73 5.29 -5.74
N ALA A 49 7.62 4.39 -6.16
CA ALA A 49 8.95 4.30 -5.61
C ALA A 49 9.73 5.61 -5.85
N ASP A 50 10.76 5.88 -5.04
CA ASP A 50 11.49 7.16 -5.06
C ASP A 50 12.17 7.45 -6.42
N ASP A 51 12.48 6.41 -7.17
CA ASP A 51 13.10 6.47 -8.51
C ASP A 51 12.09 6.60 -9.66
N TRP A 52 10.78 6.56 -9.37
CA TRP A 52 9.74 6.75 -10.39
C TRP A 52 9.40 8.24 -10.54
N PRO A 53 9.73 8.89 -11.68
CA PRO A 53 9.38 10.29 -11.90
C PRO A 53 7.86 10.49 -11.90
N VAL A 54 7.36 11.43 -11.08
CA VAL A 54 5.94 11.78 -11.01
C VAL A 54 5.73 13.24 -11.35
N PHE A 55 5.02 13.50 -12.46
CA PHE A 55 4.69 14.84 -12.92
C PHE A 55 3.27 15.23 -12.52
N ARG A 56 3.16 15.82 -11.33
CA ARG A 56 1.85 16.17 -10.72
C ARG A 56 1.11 17.24 -11.53
N PRO A 57 -0.23 17.15 -11.62
CA PRO A 57 -1.04 18.19 -12.21
C PRO A 57 -0.91 19.49 -11.38
N ASN A 58 -0.77 20.61 -12.07
CA ASN A 58 -0.65 21.91 -11.44
C ASN A 58 -1.60 22.91 -12.13
N ALA A 59 -2.52 23.48 -11.37
CA ALA A 59 -3.53 24.39 -11.88
C ALA A 59 -2.91 25.63 -12.58
N TRP A 60 -1.82 26.16 -12.06
CA TRP A 60 -1.10 27.27 -12.70
C TRP A 60 -0.49 26.85 -14.02
N LYS A 61 0.12 25.67 -14.08
CA LYS A 61 0.71 25.13 -15.31
C LYS A 61 -0.35 24.80 -16.36
N LEU A 62 -1.55 24.40 -15.91
CA LEU A 62 -2.68 24.15 -16.80
C LEU A 62 -3.04 25.40 -17.63
N LEU A 63 -2.99 26.58 -17.03
CA LEU A 63 -3.28 27.85 -17.68
C LEU A 63 -2.05 28.40 -18.45
N SER A 64 -0.91 28.45 -17.79
CA SER A 64 0.30 29.07 -18.35
C SER A 64 0.90 28.32 -19.53
N ALA A 65 0.65 27.02 -19.65
CA ALA A 65 1.15 26.22 -20.77
C ALA A 65 0.41 26.50 -22.11
N GLN A 66 -0.79 27.03 -22.09
CA GLN A 66 -1.62 27.17 -23.27
C GLN A 66 -1.01 28.14 -24.31
N LEU A 67 -0.65 29.34 -23.86
CA LEU A 67 -0.11 30.37 -24.77
C LEU A 67 1.21 29.97 -25.43
N PRO A 68 2.22 29.46 -24.73
CA PRO A 68 3.43 28.95 -25.38
C PRO A 68 3.16 27.82 -26.35
N ARG A 69 2.22 26.92 -26.08
CA ARG A 69 1.85 25.84 -27.04
C ARG A 69 1.17 26.41 -28.28
N PHE A 70 0.21 27.32 -28.08
CA PHE A 70 -0.43 28.00 -29.19
C PHE A 70 0.62 28.72 -30.09
N LEU A 71 1.51 29.52 -29.50
CA LEU A 71 2.53 30.25 -30.24
C LEU A 71 3.52 29.34 -30.96
N SER A 72 3.87 28.17 -30.41
CA SER A 72 4.83 27.24 -31.02
C SER A 72 4.28 26.49 -32.24
N ARG A 73 2.99 26.09 -32.21
CA ARG A 73 2.32 25.33 -33.31
C ARG A 73 0.85 25.74 -33.43
N PRO A 74 0.52 26.97 -33.89
CA PRO A 74 -0.84 27.51 -33.85
C PRO A 74 -1.87 26.66 -34.61
N GLY A 75 -1.55 26.17 -35.80
CA GLY A 75 -2.44 25.34 -36.60
C GLY A 75 -2.79 24.01 -35.94
N MET A 76 -1.78 23.33 -35.35
CA MET A 76 -2.00 22.08 -34.62
C MET A 76 -2.82 22.33 -33.34
N TYR A 77 -2.50 23.37 -32.58
CA TYR A 77 -3.22 23.74 -31.37
C TYR A 77 -4.71 23.99 -31.66
N LEU A 78 -5.03 24.80 -32.67
CA LEU A 78 -6.41 25.13 -33.07
C LEU A 78 -7.17 23.88 -33.55
N SER A 79 -6.52 23.02 -34.34
CA SER A 79 -7.13 21.76 -34.82
C SER A 79 -7.48 20.84 -33.65
N MET A 80 -6.58 20.70 -32.67
CA MET A 80 -6.79 19.89 -31.48
C MET A 80 -7.85 20.52 -30.58
N LEU A 81 -7.86 21.85 -30.41
CA LEU A 81 -8.90 22.55 -29.64
C LEU A 81 -10.28 22.39 -30.31
N ALA A 82 -10.36 22.48 -31.63
CA ALA A 82 -11.61 22.23 -32.36
C ALA A 82 -12.11 20.78 -32.14
N THR A 83 -11.21 19.81 -32.13
CA THR A 83 -11.53 18.42 -31.78
C THR A 83 -12.04 18.31 -30.34
N ALA A 84 -11.39 18.99 -29.41
CA ALA A 84 -11.75 19.00 -28.00
C ALA A 84 -13.16 19.59 -27.77
N LEU A 85 -13.47 20.69 -28.45
CA LEU A 85 -14.80 21.31 -28.39
C LEU A 85 -15.88 20.40 -28.99
N ARG A 86 -15.62 19.82 -30.16
CA ARG A 86 -16.57 18.92 -30.83
C ARG A 86 -16.82 17.63 -30.06
N ALA A 87 -15.82 17.12 -29.36
CA ALA A 87 -15.88 15.86 -28.61
C ALA A 87 -16.03 16.04 -27.11
N ASN A 88 -16.34 17.24 -26.62
CA ASN A 88 -16.51 17.55 -25.18
C ASN A 88 -15.35 17.03 -24.30
N SER A 89 -14.12 17.38 -24.67
CA SER A 89 -12.87 16.94 -24.00
C SER A 89 -11.85 18.08 -23.80
N VAL A 90 -12.37 19.31 -23.60
CA VAL A 90 -11.52 20.52 -23.44
C VAL A 90 -10.61 20.43 -22.22
N ARG A 91 -11.09 19.81 -21.14
CA ARG A 91 -10.29 19.58 -19.93
C ARG A 91 -9.09 18.68 -20.22
N GLU A 92 -9.29 17.60 -20.93
CA GLU A 92 -8.26 16.63 -21.30
C GLU A 92 -7.23 17.24 -22.26
N PHE A 93 -7.70 18.06 -23.19
CA PHE A 93 -6.83 18.85 -24.06
C PHE A 93 -5.95 19.81 -23.25
N ALA A 94 -6.52 20.57 -22.33
CA ALA A 94 -5.77 21.52 -21.51
C ALA A 94 -4.73 20.81 -20.60
N LEU A 95 -5.11 19.66 -20.01
CA LEU A 95 -4.19 18.80 -19.24
C LEU A 95 -3.04 18.30 -20.12
N ALA A 96 -3.32 17.83 -21.32
CA ALA A 96 -2.29 17.37 -22.25
C ALA A 96 -1.28 18.48 -22.56
N MET A 97 -1.75 19.70 -22.85
CA MET A 97 -0.86 20.84 -23.12
C MET A 97 0.05 21.17 -21.92
N SER A 98 -0.39 20.89 -20.69
CA SER A 98 0.46 21.04 -19.50
C SER A 98 1.52 19.95 -19.37
N PHE A 99 1.24 18.70 -19.82
CA PHE A 99 2.13 17.55 -19.67
C PHE A 99 3.17 17.41 -20.80
N VAL A 100 2.84 17.80 -22.04
CA VAL A 100 3.71 17.56 -23.20
C VAL A 100 5.12 18.16 -23.04
N GLY A 101 5.27 19.25 -22.28
CA GLY A 101 6.58 19.85 -22.02
C GLY A 101 7.45 19.00 -21.10
N ASP A 102 6.84 18.39 -20.07
CA ASP A 102 7.54 17.51 -19.15
C ASP A 102 7.88 16.18 -19.83
N MET A 103 6.93 15.62 -20.60
CA MET A 103 7.17 14.41 -21.39
C MET A 103 8.34 14.59 -22.37
N ALA A 104 8.39 15.72 -23.09
CA ALA A 104 9.48 16.02 -24.01
C ALA A 104 10.83 16.18 -23.28
N LYS A 105 10.86 16.96 -22.17
CA LYS A 105 12.08 17.14 -21.36
C LYS A 105 12.59 15.84 -20.76
N TRP A 106 11.68 14.99 -20.28
CA TRP A 106 12.04 13.69 -19.74
C TRP A 106 12.49 12.73 -20.84
N GLY A 107 12.15 13.00 -22.08
CA GLY A 107 12.53 12.20 -23.24
C GLY A 107 11.63 10.99 -23.46
N ALA A 108 10.32 11.11 -23.19
CA ALA A 108 9.35 10.07 -23.46
C ALA A 108 9.43 9.57 -24.91
N LYS A 109 9.34 8.26 -25.11
CA LYS A 109 9.35 7.59 -26.43
C LYS A 109 8.01 6.89 -26.71
N HIS A 110 7.20 6.68 -25.71
CA HIS A 110 5.91 6.01 -25.78
C HIS A 110 4.96 6.58 -24.75
N ILE A 111 3.67 6.62 -25.06
CA ILE A 111 2.62 7.00 -24.13
C ILE A 111 1.71 5.79 -23.91
N HIS A 112 1.53 5.40 -22.64
CA HIS A 112 0.62 4.35 -22.25
C HIS A 112 -0.47 4.89 -21.31
N CYS A 113 -1.70 4.47 -21.56
CA CYS A 113 -2.84 4.87 -20.74
C CYS A 113 -3.54 3.65 -20.15
N HIS A 114 -3.93 3.73 -18.89
CA HIS A 114 -4.89 2.81 -18.29
C HIS A 114 -6.27 3.45 -18.27
N PHE A 115 -7.27 2.69 -18.70
CA PHE A 115 -8.67 3.05 -18.88
C PHE A 115 -8.97 3.96 -20.09
N ALA A 116 -9.99 3.57 -20.83
CA ALA A 116 -10.48 4.24 -22.03
C ALA A 116 -11.35 5.47 -21.72
N ASP A 117 -10.96 6.28 -20.75
CA ASP A 117 -11.67 7.49 -20.29
C ASP A 117 -10.78 8.74 -20.41
N SER A 118 -10.96 9.73 -19.55
CA SER A 118 -10.20 10.99 -19.54
C SER A 118 -8.68 10.81 -19.59
N LYS A 119 -8.15 9.71 -19.07
CA LYS A 119 -6.72 9.38 -19.12
C LYS A 119 -6.28 9.12 -20.57
N PHE A 120 -7.03 8.31 -21.27
CA PHE A 120 -6.77 8.00 -22.68
C PHE A 120 -7.00 9.20 -23.59
N TYR A 121 -8.01 10.03 -23.32
CA TYR A 121 -8.24 11.24 -24.09
C TYR A 121 -7.12 12.27 -23.92
N THR A 122 -6.59 12.40 -22.68
CA THR A 122 -5.38 13.18 -22.44
C THR A 122 -4.17 12.60 -23.20
N GLY A 123 -4.02 11.27 -23.19
CA GLY A 123 -2.99 10.55 -23.94
C GLY A 123 -3.07 10.77 -25.44
N TYR A 124 -4.28 10.79 -26.01
CA TYR A 124 -4.50 11.13 -27.42
C TYR A 124 -3.93 12.50 -27.77
N TYR A 125 -4.22 13.53 -26.97
CA TYR A 125 -3.71 14.87 -27.22
C TYR A 125 -2.19 14.96 -27.03
N CYS A 126 -1.63 14.29 -26.01
CA CYS A 126 -0.20 14.20 -25.80
C CYS A 126 0.51 13.52 -26.98
N SER A 127 0.02 12.36 -27.41
CA SER A 127 0.52 11.59 -28.54
C SER A 127 0.46 12.38 -29.84
N THR A 128 -0.65 13.07 -30.09
CA THR A 128 -0.82 13.90 -31.29
C THR A 128 0.17 15.08 -31.30
N TRP A 129 0.39 15.74 -30.17
CA TRP A 129 1.29 16.87 -30.05
C TRP A 129 2.76 16.49 -30.18
N LEU A 130 3.18 15.38 -29.58
CA LEU A 130 4.57 14.92 -29.53
C LEU A 130 4.94 13.98 -30.70
N ASP A 131 3.94 13.54 -31.43
CA ASP A 131 4.05 12.48 -32.44
C ASP A 131 4.68 11.19 -31.90
N LEU A 132 4.18 10.77 -30.71
CA LEU A 132 4.63 9.56 -30.04
C LEU A 132 3.59 8.44 -30.17
N PRO A 133 4.04 7.18 -30.21
CA PRO A 133 3.14 6.01 -30.17
C PRO A 133 2.26 6.05 -28.91
N LEU A 134 1.01 5.63 -29.07
CA LEU A 134 0.00 5.59 -28.03
C LEU A 134 -0.58 4.18 -27.89
N THR A 135 -0.54 3.64 -26.68
CA THR A 135 -1.21 2.38 -26.34
C THR A 135 -2.18 2.58 -25.18
N LEU A 136 -3.17 1.71 -25.11
CA LEU A 136 -4.21 1.71 -24.09
C LEU A 136 -4.40 0.33 -23.51
N THR A 137 -4.45 0.20 -22.19
CA THR A 137 -5.04 -0.95 -21.52
C THR A 137 -6.46 -0.58 -21.06
N ALA A 138 -7.45 -1.19 -21.72
CA ALA A 138 -8.87 -1.04 -21.36
C ALA A 138 -9.28 -2.12 -20.36
N HIS A 139 -10.17 -1.74 -19.42
CA HIS A 139 -10.58 -2.65 -18.35
C HIS A 139 -12.02 -3.14 -18.53
N ALA A 140 -12.99 -2.56 -17.82
CA ALA A 140 -14.37 -3.00 -17.88
C ALA A 140 -15.34 -1.82 -18.06
N TYR A 141 -15.55 -1.03 -17.00
CA TYR A 141 -16.56 0.04 -17.05
C TYR A 141 -16.25 1.07 -18.16
N ASP A 142 -14.98 1.31 -18.42
CA ASP A 142 -14.46 2.28 -19.39
C ASP A 142 -14.76 1.92 -20.85
N ILE A 143 -15.10 0.65 -21.12
CA ILE A 143 -15.55 0.18 -22.44
C ILE A 143 -17.02 -0.19 -22.45
N HIS A 144 -17.60 -0.57 -21.30
CA HIS A 144 -19.04 -0.92 -21.20
C HIS A 144 -19.93 0.31 -21.02
N LEU A 145 -19.51 1.26 -20.20
CA LEU A 145 -20.25 2.46 -19.83
C LEU A 145 -19.41 3.72 -20.07
N ASN A 146 -18.78 3.80 -21.26
CA ASN A 146 -17.89 4.91 -21.57
C ASN A 146 -18.62 6.27 -21.48
N PRO A 147 -18.09 7.23 -20.69
CA PRO A 147 -18.74 8.52 -20.49
C PRO A 147 -18.70 9.43 -21.72
N ASN A 148 -17.81 9.15 -22.68
CA ASN A 148 -17.64 9.94 -23.90
C ASN A 148 -17.28 9.07 -25.12
N PRO A 149 -18.24 8.29 -25.66
CA PRO A 149 -18.00 7.39 -26.78
C PRO A 149 -17.49 8.10 -28.04
N LYS A 150 -17.84 9.37 -28.24
CA LYS A 150 -17.38 10.18 -29.37
C LYS A 150 -15.88 10.43 -29.30
N MET A 151 -15.39 10.84 -28.14
CA MET A 151 -13.96 11.05 -27.92
C MET A 151 -13.18 9.73 -27.93
N LEU A 152 -13.76 8.67 -27.38
CA LEU A 152 -13.18 7.34 -27.42
C LEU A 152 -12.90 6.89 -28.86
N LYS A 153 -13.88 7.03 -29.75
CA LYS A 153 -13.73 6.65 -31.16
C LYS A 153 -12.61 7.44 -31.85
N ILE A 154 -12.49 8.74 -31.57
CA ILE A 154 -11.43 9.59 -32.10
C ILE A 154 -10.06 9.13 -31.58
N ALA A 155 -9.94 8.91 -30.27
CA ALA A 155 -8.68 8.52 -29.64
C ALA A 155 -8.23 7.11 -30.07
N LEU A 156 -9.17 6.17 -30.24
CA LEU A 156 -8.87 4.85 -30.80
C LEU A 156 -8.32 4.93 -32.22
N GLY A 157 -8.66 5.94 -33.01
CA GLY A 157 -8.05 6.18 -34.34
C GLY A 157 -6.54 6.33 -34.24
N ARG A 158 -6.02 7.04 -33.24
CA ARG A 158 -4.58 7.28 -33.01
C ARG A 158 -3.89 6.16 -32.24
N CYS A 159 -4.61 5.36 -31.48
CA CYS A 159 -4.06 4.27 -30.67
C CYS A 159 -3.43 3.20 -31.58
N GLU A 160 -2.19 2.82 -31.31
CA GLU A 160 -1.50 1.76 -32.07
C GLU A 160 -1.97 0.37 -31.66
N LYS A 161 -2.03 0.11 -30.34
CA LYS A 161 -2.49 -1.14 -29.78
C LYS A 161 -3.43 -0.89 -28.59
N LEU A 162 -4.53 -1.62 -28.59
CA LEU A 162 -5.50 -1.69 -27.52
C LEU A 162 -5.34 -3.01 -26.80
N VAL A 163 -4.86 -2.95 -25.57
CA VAL A 163 -4.76 -4.11 -24.69
C VAL A 163 -6.11 -4.34 -24.03
N VAL A 164 -6.60 -5.57 -24.08
CA VAL A 164 -7.79 -6.05 -23.39
C VAL A 164 -7.46 -7.28 -22.56
N GLN A 165 -8.18 -7.49 -21.46
CA GLN A 165 -7.85 -8.53 -20.48
C GLN A 165 -8.64 -9.83 -20.67
N SER A 166 -9.64 -9.84 -21.56
CA SER A 166 -10.45 -11.01 -21.87
C SER A 166 -10.91 -11.03 -23.32
N GLU A 167 -11.21 -12.21 -23.82
CA GLU A 167 -11.82 -12.39 -25.14
C GLU A 167 -13.16 -11.65 -25.22
N PHE A 168 -13.94 -11.70 -24.15
CA PHE A 168 -15.21 -10.99 -24.06
C PHE A 168 -15.04 -9.47 -24.31
N ASN A 169 -14.04 -8.85 -23.68
CA ASN A 169 -13.73 -7.43 -23.88
C ASN A 169 -13.20 -7.17 -25.29
N ARG A 170 -12.42 -8.10 -25.85
CA ARG A 170 -11.95 -8.00 -27.26
C ARG A 170 -13.13 -7.96 -28.21
N ASP A 171 -14.03 -8.91 -28.11
CA ASP A 171 -15.22 -8.98 -28.95
C ASP A 171 -16.12 -7.74 -28.79
N LEU A 172 -16.20 -7.22 -27.58
CA LEU A 172 -16.98 -6.03 -27.28
C LEU A 172 -16.39 -4.78 -27.95
N VAL A 173 -15.09 -4.55 -27.86
CA VAL A 173 -14.46 -3.37 -28.46
C VAL A 173 -14.47 -3.45 -29.99
N MET A 174 -14.33 -4.64 -30.55
CA MET A 174 -14.46 -4.87 -31.99
C MET A 174 -15.87 -4.54 -32.47
N ARG A 175 -16.90 -5.06 -31.81
CA ARG A 175 -18.32 -4.85 -32.19
C ARG A 175 -18.79 -3.42 -31.98
N ASN A 176 -18.50 -2.82 -30.83
CA ASN A 176 -19.07 -1.53 -30.43
C ASN A 176 -18.30 -0.33 -30.97
N PHE A 177 -16.98 -0.46 -31.12
CA PHE A 177 -16.09 0.64 -31.52
C PHE A 177 -15.42 0.44 -32.88
N GLY A 178 -15.59 -0.72 -33.52
CA GLY A 178 -15.03 -1.03 -34.83
C GLY A 178 -13.51 -1.17 -34.83
N VAL A 179 -12.93 -1.55 -33.68
CA VAL A 179 -11.48 -1.80 -33.57
C VAL A 179 -11.14 -3.11 -34.27
N SER A 180 -10.12 -3.12 -35.13
CA SER A 180 -9.70 -4.35 -35.81
C SER A 180 -9.03 -5.33 -34.87
N GLU A 181 -9.06 -6.61 -35.20
CA GLU A 181 -8.39 -7.66 -34.43
C GLU A 181 -6.87 -7.41 -34.32
N GLU A 182 -6.23 -7.02 -35.41
CA GLU A 182 -4.80 -6.69 -35.44
C GLU A 182 -4.40 -5.57 -34.47
N LYS A 183 -5.33 -4.68 -34.17
CA LYS A 183 -5.13 -3.58 -33.24
C LYS A 183 -5.34 -3.99 -31.79
N THR A 184 -6.08 -5.07 -31.54
CA THR A 184 -6.35 -5.57 -30.19
C THR A 184 -5.29 -6.59 -29.77
N VAL A 185 -4.85 -6.50 -28.53
CA VAL A 185 -3.89 -7.44 -27.92
C VAL A 185 -4.51 -7.99 -26.64
N LEU A 186 -4.60 -9.29 -26.53
CA LEU A 186 -5.07 -9.93 -25.29
C LEU A 186 -3.90 -10.12 -24.33
N ILE A 187 -3.86 -9.29 -23.29
CA ILE A 187 -2.91 -9.44 -22.18
C ILE A 187 -3.73 -9.57 -20.90
N ARG A 188 -3.70 -10.74 -20.28
CA ARG A 188 -4.40 -10.95 -19.00
C ARG A 188 -3.69 -10.22 -17.88
N ALA A 189 -4.46 -9.57 -17.01
CA ALA A 189 -3.90 -8.97 -15.81
C ALA A 189 -3.21 -10.08 -14.99
N HIS A 190 -2.01 -9.80 -14.53
CA HIS A 190 -1.30 -10.68 -13.61
C HIS A 190 -1.71 -10.34 -12.17
N GLY A 191 -1.93 -11.38 -11.36
CA GLY A 191 -2.09 -11.25 -9.92
C GLY A 191 -0.74 -11.09 -9.23
N ASP A 192 -0.77 -11.07 -7.92
CA ASP A 192 0.45 -11.25 -7.11
C ASP A 192 0.94 -12.68 -7.34
N MET A 193 1.91 -12.81 -8.25
CA MET A 193 2.57 -14.07 -8.62
C MET A 193 3.85 -14.27 -7.80
N SER A 194 4.00 -13.59 -6.65
CA SER A 194 5.06 -13.92 -5.73
C SER A 194 4.99 -15.43 -5.45
N GLU A 195 6.08 -16.11 -5.81
CA GLU A 195 6.19 -17.57 -5.64
C GLU A 195 5.73 -17.94 -4.23
N PRO A 196 4.86 -18.97 -4.08
CA PRO A 196 4.55 -19.51 -2.77
C PRO A 196 5.81 -20.18 -2.21
N GLY A 197 6.71 -19.41 -1.63
CA GLY A 197 8.03 -19.86 -1.17
C GLY A 197 9.03 -18.72 -1.01
N GLY A 198 8.73 -17.50 -1.44
CA GLY A 198 9.44 -16.31 -0.98
C GLY A 198 9.41 -16.30 0.55
N ARG A 199 10.54 -16.03 1.20
CA ARG A 199 10.64 -15.99 2.67
C ARG A 199 9.55 -15.03 3.17
N LYS A 200 8.48 -15.58 3.75
CA LYS A 200 7.40 -14.75 4.29
C LYS A 200 7.99 -13.89 5.40
N PRO A 201 7.71 -12.60 5.43
CA PRO A 201 8.21 -11.75 6.49
C PRO A 201 7.71 -12.26 7.85
N ILE A 202 8.57 -12.16 8.86
CA ILE A 202 8.21 -12.44 10.25
C ILE A 202 7.27 -11.35 10.72
N LYS A 203 6.09 -11.73 11.23
CA LYS A 203 5.05 -10.83 11.69
C LYS A 203 5.10 -10.69 13.21
N VAL A 204 5.52 -9.53 13.66
CA VAL A 204 5.57 -9.15 15.08
C VAL A 204 4.33 -8.34 15.41
N LEU A 205 3.57 -8.74 16.43
CA LEU A 205 2.32 -8.10 16.81
C LEU A 205 2.48 -7.36 18.14
N ILE A 206 1.94 -6.15 18.22
CA ILE A 206 1.63 -5.45 19.47
C ILE A 206 0.14 -5.11 19.52
N VAL A 207 -0.50 -5.32 20.67
CA VAL A 207 -1.93 -5.05 20.87
C VAL A 207 -2.11 -4.21 22.13
N GLY A 208 -2.85 -3.13 22.04
CA GLY A 208 -3.21 -2.33 23.21
C GLY A 208 -3.71 -0.94 22.90
N GLU A 209 -4.33 -0.34 23.91
CA GLU A 209 -4.68 1.09 23.85
C GLU A 209 -3.41 1.93 23.70
N PHE A 210 -3.47 2.98 22.88
CA PHE A 210 -2.31 3.85 22.65
C PHE A 210 -2.08 4.75 23.87
N ARG A 211 -1.36 4.19 24.86
CA ARG A 211 -0.94 4.83 26.10
C ARG A 211 0.55 4.65 26.32
N GLU A 212 1.13 5.54 27.10
CA GLU A 212 2.57 5.56 27.37
C GLU A 212 3.08 4.25 27.97
N LYS A 213 2.32 3.65 28.90
CA LYS A 213 2.67 2.39 29.55
C LYS A 213 2.81 1.18 28.62
N LYS A 214 2.30 1.27 27.38
CA LYS A 214 2.41 0.18 26.38
C LYS A 214 3.76 0.14 25.66
N GLY A 215 4.60 1.19 25.79
CA GLY A 215 5.99 1.19 25.32
C GLY A 215 6.16 1.23 23.81
N HIS A 216 5.21 1.81 23.06
CA HIS A 216 5.34 1.94 21.60
C HIS A 216 6.60 2.70 21.19
N ASP A 217 7.03 3.68 21.97
CA ASP A 217 8.27 4.44 21.77
C ASP A 217 9.52 3.54 21.86
N VAL A 218 9.55 2.64 22.81
CA VAL A 218 10.63 1.66 22.98
C VAL A 218 10.65 0.68 21.80
N LEU A 219 9.46 0.21 21.37
CA LEU A 219 9.34 -0.66 20.20
C LEU A 219 9.87 0.03 18.93
N PHE A 220 9.50 1.28 18.67
CA PHE A 220 9.95 1.99 17.47
C PHE A 220 11.47 2.22 17.47
N GLN A 221 12.06 2.50 18.62
CA GLN A 221 13.52 2.57 18.74
C GLN A 221 14.16 1.21 18.46
N ALA A 222 13.59 0.11 18.96
CA ALA A 222 14.05 -1.25 18.67
C ALA A 222 13.94 -1.59 17.18
N ILE A 223 12.82 -1.24 16.51
CA ILE A 223 12.63 -1.43 15.07
C ILE A 223 13.71 -0.69 14.26
N LYS A 224 14.00 0.56 14.63
CA LYS A 224 15.06 1.35 13.98
C LYS A 224 16.43 0.72 14.13
N LYS A 225 16.73 0.12 15.28
CA LYS A 225 18.01 -0.57 15.55
C LYS A 225 18.10 -1.91 14.82
N LEU A 226 17.01 -2.64 14.71
CA LEU A 226 16.95 -3.92 13.98
C LEU A 226 17.27 -3.75 12.50
N ASP A 227 16.78 -2.69 11.87
CA ASP A 227 16.97 -2.35 10.46
C ASP A 227 16.86 -3.56 9.51
N ARG A 228 15.78 -4.34 9.66
CA ARG A 228 15.51 -5.59 8.92
C ARG A 228 14.26 -5.44 8.06
N ASP A 229 14.34 -5.82 6.78
CA ASP A 229 13.24 -5.78 5.81
C ASP A 229 12.42 -7.08 5.78
N ASP A 230 12.92 -8.15 6.40
CA ASP A 230 12.21 -9.42 6.52
C ASP A 230 11.33 -9.53 7.77
N ILE A 231 11.15 -8.43 8.53
CA ILE A 231 10.27 -8.34 9.69
C ILE A 231 9.27 -7.21 9.48
N VAL A 232 7.98 -7.51 9.67
CA VAL A 232 6.91 -6.51 9.65
C VAL A 232 6.23 -6.43 11.01
N PHE A 233 5.86 -5.22 11.42
CA PHE A 233 5.26 -4.97 12.72
C PHE A 233 3.79 -4.58 12.56
N TRP A 234 2.90 -5.36 13.14
CA TRP A 234 1.46 -5.09 13.18
C TRP A 234 1.08 -4.43 14.49
N ILE A 235 0.45 -3.28 14.40
CA ILE A 235 0.04 -2.49 15.56
C ILE A 235 -1.48 -2.44 15.59
N VAL A 236 -2.06 -3.06 16.62
CA VAL A 236 -3.51 -3.10 16.86
C VAL A 236 -3.83 -2.23 18.06
N GLY A 237 -4.75 -1.32 17.88
CA GLY A 237 -5.24 -0.43 18.93
C GLY A 237 -5.55 0.96 18.43
N ASP A 238 -5.97 1.80 19.39
CA ASP A 238 -6.21 3.22 19.26
C ASP A 238 -6.10 3.86 20.64
N GLY A 239 -6.04 5.19 20.72
CA GLY A 239 -5.97 5.87 22.00
C GLY A 239 -5.46 7.30 21.92
N PRO A 240 -5.25 7.97 23.08
CA PRO A 240 -4.92 9.38 23.13
C PRO A 240 -3.48 9.69 22.63
N LEU A 241 -2.58 8.71 22.65
CA LEU A 241 -1.20 8.91 22.21
C LEU A 241 -1.11 8.79 20.68
N ASP A 242 -0.51 9.79 20.03
CA ASP A 242 -0.30 9.78 18.56
C ASP A 242 0.87 8.84 18.18
N VAL A 243 0.60 7.54 18.25
CA VAL A 243 1.58 6.47 17.94
C VAL A 243 1.99 6.51 16.46
N ARG A 244 1.10 6.96 15.55
CA ARG A 244 1.43 7.08 14.13
C ARG A 244 2.49 8.16 13.89
N ARG A 245 2.34 9.30 14.56
CA ARG A 245 3.34 10.37 14.52
C ARG A 245 4.67 9.90 15.12
N MET A 246 4.64 9.18 16.23
CA MET A 246 5.86 8.62 16.84
C MET A 246 6.63 7.70 15.88
N ALA A 247 5.94 6.83 15.13
CA ALA A 247 6.56 5.97 14.12
C ALA A 247 7.21 6.81 13.00
N LYS A 248 6.53 7.89 12.57
CA LYS A 248 7.05 8.81 11.56
C LYS A 248 8.28 9.57 12.06
N ASP A 249 8.23 10.12 13.27
CA ASP A 249 9.31 10.89 13.87
C ASP A 249 10.56 10.02 14.16
N THR A 250 10.35 8.72 14.39
CA THR A 250 11.43 7.73 14.56
C THR A 250 11.98 7.23 13.21
N GLY A 251 11.23 7.39 12.11
CA GLY A 251 11.62 6.98 10.75
C GLY A 251 11.37 5.49 10.47
N VAL A 252 10.34 4.88 11.08
CA VAL A 252 10.02 3.44 10.93
C VAL A 252 8.63 3.19 10.34
N SER A 253 8.02 4.21 9.75
CA SER A 253 6.63 4.13 9.24
C SER A 253 6.44 3.08 8.14
N ASP A 254 7.46 2.79 7.37
CA ASP A 254 7.48 1.78 6.30
C ASP A 254 7.55 0.34 6.81
N LYS A 255 8.07 0.14 8.04
CA LYS A 255 8.19 -1.17 8.70
C LYS A 255 6.99 -1.54 9.57
N VAL A 256 6.05 -0.60 9.78
CA VAL A 256 4.87 -0.79 10.64
C VAL A 256 3.55 -0.73 9.88
N THR A 257 2.63 -1.59 10.24
CA THR A 257 1.26 -1.60 9.71
C THR A 257 0.26 -1.39 10.86
N PHE A 258 -0.46 -0.29 10.80
CA PHE A 258 -1.51 0.02 11.78
C PHE A 258 -2.84 -0.61 11.36
N LEU A 259 -3.32 -1.57 12.13
CA LEU A 259 -4.57 -2.28 11.87
C LEU A 259 -5.80 -1.62 12.53
N GLY A 260 -5.58 -0.59 13.38
CA GLY A 260 -6.64 0.09 14.12
C GLY A 260 -7.25 -0.78 15.23
N MET A 261 -8.43 -0.37 15.72
CA MET A 261 -9.21 -1.19 16.66
C MET A 261 -9.85 -2.36 15.92
N LEU A 262 -9.69 -3.56 16.44
CA LEU A 262 -10.27 -4.77 15.87
C LEU A 262 -11.32 -5.37 16.82
N ARG A 263 -12.38 -5.92 16.25
CA ARG A 263 -13.34 -6.75 17.00
C ARG A 263 -12.66 -8.06 17.43
N PRO A 264 -13.14 -8.71 18.51
CA PRO A 264 -12.50 -9.92 19.07
C PRO A 264 -12.30 -11.06 18.05
N ASP A 265 -13.26 -11.26 17.14
CA ASP A 265 -13.19 -12.27 16.09
C ASP A 265 -12.03 -12.00 15.10
N LEU A 266 -11.85 -10.74 14.66
CA LEU A 266 -10.76 -10.33 13.77
C LEU A 266 -9.41 -10.30 14.51
N LEU A 267 -9.41 -9.86 15.78
CA LEU A 267 -8.20 -9.89 16.60
C LEU A 267 -7.68 -11.32 16.77
N GLY A 268 -8.60 -12.28 16.94
CA GLY A 268 -8.27 -13.70 16.97
C GLY A 268 -7.50 -14.17 15.72
N ILE A 269 -7.96 -13.77 14.54
CA ILE A 269 -7.29 -14.10 13.27
C ILE A 269 -5.89 -13.45 13.21
N VAL A 270 -5.74 -12.22 13.70
CA VAL A 270 -4.45 -11.53 13.73
C VAL A 270 -3.46 -12.22 14.67
N TYR A 271 -3.91 -12.66 15.85
CA TYR A 271 -3.08 -13.49 16.74
C TYR A 271 -2.66 -14.80 16.05
N ASP A 272 -3.58 -15.48 15.37
CA ASP A 272 -3.25 -16.74 14.69
C ASP A 272 -2.25 -16.53 13.53
N ALA A 273 -2.32 -15.40 12.86
CA ALA A 273 -1.47 -15.05 11.72
C ALA A 273 -0.10 -14.48 12.10
N CYS A 274 0.11 -13.94 13.30
CA CYS A 274 1.41 -13.43 13.74
C CYS A 274 2.38 -14.56 14.09
N ASP A 275 3.68 -14.25 14.08
CA ASP A 275 4.74 -15.19 14.44
C ASP A 275 5.19 -15.04 15.89
N MET A 276 5.02 -13.84 16.48
CA MET A 276 5.28 -13.54 17.88
C MET A 276 4.51 -12.28 18.31
N LEU A 277 4.32 -12.13 19.64
CA LEU A 277 3.80 -10.89 20.23
C LEU A 277 4.90 -10.19 21.02
N VAL A 278 4.93 -8.86 20.93
CA VAL A 278 5.82 -7.99 21.70
C VAL A 278 4.97 -7.02 22.51
N GLN A 279 5.20 -6.96 23.83
CA GLN A 279 4.52 -6.04 24.73
C GLN A 279 5.56 -5.37 25.65
N PRO A 280 6.22 -4.28 25.23
CA PRO A 280 7.31 -3.65 25.98
C PRO A 280 6.76 -2.66 27.01
N SER A 281 5.89 -3.17 27.90
CA SER A 281 5.24 -2.37 28.93
C SER A 281 6.26 -1.70 29.84
N ARG A 282 5.92 -0.49 30.30
CA ARG A 282 6.78 0.30 31.17
C ARG A 282 5.95 1.17 32.12
N THR A 283 6.55 1.65 33.18
CA THR A 283 5.96 2.69 34.00
C THR A 283 5.85 3.99 33.19
N ALA A 284 4.65 4.54 33.11
CA ALA A 284 4.36 5.81 32.46
C ALA A 284 4.89 6.99 33.28
N SER A 285 4.97 8.17 32.66
CA SER A 285 5.47 9.40 33.32
C SER A 285 4.59 9.88 34.47
N ASP A 286 3.29 9.55 34.45
CA ASP A 286 2.32 9.83 35.50
C ASP A 286 2.24 8.75 36.59
N GLY A 287 3.08 7.68 36.49
CA GLY A 287 3.10 6.56 37.40
C GLY A 287 2.12 5.43 37.06
N ASP A 288 1.34 5.55 35.95
CA ASP A 288 0.46 4.46 35.52
C ASP A 288 1.28 3.24 35.08
N MET A 289 0.86 2.05 35.52
CA MET A 289 1.53 0.77 35.27
C MET A 289 0.53 -0.29 34.81
N GLU A 290 1.04 -1.36 34.24
CA GLU A 290 0.25 -2.57 33.97
C GLU A 290 0.16 -3.43 35.23
N GLY A 291 -0.82 -4.35 35.25
CA GLY A 291 -0.73 -5.55 36.06
C GLY A 291 -0.09 -6.66 35.23
N ILE A 292 -0.89 -7.62 34.78
CA ILE A 292 -0.56 -8.60 33.76
C ILE A 292 -1.40 -8.26 32.53
N PRO A 293 -0.83 -7.78 31.42
CA PRO A 293 -1.60 -7.45 30.22
C PRO A 293 -2.32 -8.67 29.64
N ALA A 294 -3.65 -8.61 29.49
CA ALA A 294 -4.46 -9.70 28.96
C ALA A 294 -3.98 -10.18 27.56
N VAL A 295 -3.46 -9.26 26.75
CA VAL A 295 -2.92 -9.56 25.42
C VAL A 295 -1.78 -10.58 25.41
N LEU A 296 -1.00 -10.65 26.52
CA LEU A 296 0.02 -11.68 26.71
C LEU A 296 -0.64 -13.06 26.87
N MET A 297 -1.65 -13.18 27.75
CA MET A 297 -2.41 -14.43 27.95
C MET A 297 -3.11 -14.86 26.66
N GLU A 298 -3.71 -13.92 25.93
CA GLU A 298 -4.38 -14.18 24.66
C GLU A 298 -3.42 -14.73 23.59
N ALA A 299 -2.24 -14.14 23.43
CA ALA A 299 -1.21 -14.64 22.52
C ALA A 299 -0.65 -16.00 22.96
N MET A 300 -0.34 -16.15 24.25
CA MET A 300 0.21 -17.38 24.81
C MET A 300 -0.78 -18.54 24.71
N SER A 301 -2.07 -18.33 24.94
CA SER A 301 -3.11 -19.35 24.77
C SER A 301 -3.24 -19.87 23.34
N ARG A 302 -2.80 -19.08 22.35
CA ARG A 302 -2.76 -19.42 20.91
C ARG A 302 -1.38 -19.96 20.47
N GLY A 303 -0.53 -20.31 21.43
CA GLY A 303 0.78 -20.88 21.16
C GLY A 303 1.77 -19.89 20.53
N LYS A 304 1.60 -18.59 20.78
CA LYS A 304 2.57 -17.60 20.31
C LYS A 304 3.67 -17.37 21.33
N PRO A 305 4.94 -17.29 20.91
CA PRO A 305 6.00 -16.79 21.76
C PRO A 305 5.74 -15.31 22.06
N VAL A 306 6.06 -14.87 23.25
CA VAL A 306 5.90 -13.49 23.70
C VAL A 306 7.23 -12.91 24.16
N ILE A 307 7.46 -11.63 23.86
CA ILE A 307 8.54 -10.81 24.40
C ILE A 307 7.88 -9.72 25.24
N SER A 308 8.33 -9.55 26.47
CA SER A 308 7.81 -8.47 27.33
C SER A 308 8.93 -7.92 28.24
N THR A 309 8.55 -7.12 29.22
CA THR A 309 9.48 -6.44 30.12
C THR A 309 9.38 -6.98 31.54
N ARG A 310 10.46 -6.79 32.33
CA ARG A 310 10.45 -6.99 33.79
C ARG A 310 9.67 -5.86 34.45
N HIS A 311 8.37 -5.78 34.15
CA HIS A 311 7.47 -4.74 34.60
C HIS A 311 6.31 -5.34 35.40
N ALA A 312 6.07 -4.79 36.59
CA ALA A 312 4.93 -5.13 37.46
C ALA A 312 4.69 -6.66 37.60
N GLY A 313 3.48 -7.15 37.30
CA GLY A 313 3.12 -8.57 37.39
C GLY A 313 3.53 -9.40 36.17
N ILE A 314 4.11 -8.84 35.12
CA ILE A 314 4.46 -9.58 33.90
C ILE A 314 5.38 -10.78 34.15
N PRO A 315 6.40 -10.71 35.05
CA PRO A 315 7.27 -11.85 35.36
C PRO A 315 6.55 -13.05 35.99
N GLU A 316 5.33 -12.87 36.52
CA GLU A 316 4.50 -13.97 37.04
C GLU A 316 3.90 -14.83 35.90
N LEU A 317 3.78 -14.28 34.70
CA LEU A 317 3.25 -14.95 33.50
C LEU A 317 4.33 -15.34 32.51
N VAL A 318 5.24 -14.42 32.20
CA VAL A 318 6.27 -14.58 31.18
C VAL A 318 7.60 -14.90 31.85
N GLU A 319 8.13 -16.11 31.59
CA GLU A 319 9.36 -16.56 32.26
C GLU A 319 10.62 -16.40 31.42
N GLU A 320 10.55 -16.51 30.08
CA GLU A 320 11.74 -16.79 29.25
C GLU A 320 12.31 -15.60 28.52
N ILE A 321 11.49 -14.70 27.96
CA ILE A 321 12.00 -13.55 27.20
C ILE A 321 11.47 -12.26 27.82
N LEU A 322 12.18 -11.80 28.80
CA LEU A 322 11.94 -10.52 29.48
C LEU A 322 13.18 -9.63 29.32
N VAL A 323 12.94 -8.42 28.84
CA VAL A 323 13.93 -7.33 28.76
C VAL A 323 13.65 -6.29 29.87
N ASP A 324 14.55 -5.35 30.08
CA ASP A 324 14.30 -4.29 31.05
C ASP A 324 13.38 -3.22 30.44
N GLU A 325 12.69 -2.46 31.29
CA GLU A 325 11.91 -1.30 30.84
C GLU A 325 12.81 -0.30 30.12
N ARG A 326 12.30 0.29 29.05
CA ARG A 326 13.04 1.30 28.25
C ARG A 326 14.37 0.82 27.70
N ASP A 327 14.48 -0.47 27.43
CA ASP A 327 15.64 -1.08 26.79
C ASP A 327 15.35 -1.46 25.32
N PRO A 328 15.52 -0.55 24.36
CA PRO A 328 15.29 -0.86 22.96
C PRO A 328 16.38 -1.79 22.36
N ASP A 329 17.59 -1.87 22.95
CA ASP A 329 18.65 -2.75 22.48
C ASP A 329 18.30 -4.20 22.83
N GLY A 330 18.01 -4.49 24.09
CA GLY A 330 17.58 -5.81 24.54
C GLY A 330 16.30 -6.25 23.83
N LEU A 331 15.36 -5.32 23.54
CA LEU A 331 14.15 -5.63 22.80
C LEU A 331 14.46 -6.02 21.35
N ALA A 332 15.36 -5.30 20.68
CA ALA A 332 15.80 -5.60 19.33
C ALA A 332 16.48 -6.98 19.25
N GLU A 333 17.39 -7.27 20.18
CA GLU A 333 18.07 -8.58 20.27
C GLU A 333 17.07 -9.73 20.49
N ALA A 334 16.09 -9.55 21.37
CA ALA A 334 15.06 -10.54 21.64
C ALA A 334 14.19 -10.81 20.42
N ILE A 335 13.81 -9.77 19.68
CA ILE A 335 13.04 -9.89 18.42
C ILE A 335 13.89 -10.62 17.37
N ALA A 336 15.16 -10.22 17.16
CA ALA A 336 16.05 -10.85 16.21
C ALA A 336 16.23 -12.34 16.51
N ARG A 337 16.48 -12.69 17.77
CA ARG A 337 16.61 -14.07 18.22
C ARG A 337 15.41 -14.94 17.87
N LEU A 338 14.21 -14.44 18.12
CA LEU A 338 12.99 -15.17 17.76
C LEU A 338 12.72 -15.15 16.26
N ALA A 339 13.09 -14.10 15.54
CA ALA A 339 12.94 -14.05 14.08
C ALA A 339 13.81 -15.10 13.38
N ASP A 340 15.01 -15.33 13.89
CA ASP A 340 16.01 -16.22 13.29
C ASP A 340 15.85 -17.69 13.68
N ASP A 341 15.13 -17.99 14.78
CA ASP A 341 14.97 -19.36 15.29
C ASP A 341 13.51 -19.84 15.32
N PRO A 342 13.04 -20.48 14.23
CA PRO A 342 11.67 -21.03 14.15
C PRO A 342 11.40 -22.14 15.20
N GLU A 343 12.40 -22.94 15.54
CA GLU A 343 12.24 -24.02 16.50
C GLU A 343 12.07 -23.46 17.93
N LEU A 344 12.82 -22.40 18.25
CA LEU A 344 12.64 -21.67 19.49
C LEU A 344 11.24 -21.08 19.59
N ARG A 345 10.73 -20.43 18.53
CA ARG A 345 9.36 -19.92 18.49
C ARG A 345 8.34 -21.02 18.79
N LYS A 346 8.45 -22.16 18.14
CA LYS A 346 7.56 -23.31 18.35
C LYS A 346 7.62 -23.85 19.76
N LYS A 347 8.84 -24.02 20.29
CA LYS A 347 9.07 -24.50 21.66
C LYS A 347 8.45 -23.58 22.69
N LEU A 348 8.69 -22.26 22.60
CA LEU A 348 8.15 -21.26 23.51
C LEU A 348 6.63 -21.16 23.40
N GLY A 349 6.10 -21.19 22.18
CA GLY A 349 4.66 -21.19 21.95
C GLY A 349 3.96 -22.38 22.61
N ALA A 350 4.48 -23.58 22.48
CA ALA A 350 3.94 -24.77 23.13
C ALA A 350 3.96 -24.65 24.66
N ARG A 351 5.08 -24.17 25.24
CA ARG A 351 5.19 -23.94 26.68
C ARG A 351 4.21 -22.88 27.19
N ASN A 352 4.03 -21.82 26.45
CA ASN A 352 3.10 -20.73 26.78
C ASN A 352 1.66 -21.23 26.92
N VAL A 353 1.22 -22.14 26.05
CA VAL A 353 -0.11 -22.76 26.16
C VAL A 353 -0.27 -23.49 27.50
N GLU A 354 0.75 -24.24 27.93
CA GLU A 354 0.70 -24.98 29.20
C GLU A 354 0.69 -24.05 30.40
N ILE A 355 1.45 -22.95 30.37
CA ILE A 355 1.45 -21.93 31.43
C ILE A 355 0.04 -21.33 31.58
N VAL A 356 -0.58 -20.91 30.50
CA VAL A 356 -1.89 -20.27 30.51
C VAL A 356 -2.97 -21.26 30.98
N LYS A 357 -2.95 -22.48 30.48
CA LYS A 357 -3.91 -23.54 30.94
C LYS A 357 -3.82 -23.80 32.41
N LYS A 358 -2.62 -23.80 32.98
CA LYS A 358 -2.41 -24.12 34.42
C LYS A 358 -2.84 -23.02 35.36
N SER A 359 -2.58 -21.76 35.03
CA SER A 359 -2.65 -20.66 35.99
C SER A 359 -3.60 -19.53 35.61
N PHE A 360 -4.05 -19.47 34.34
CA PHE A 360 -4.84 -18.36 33.81
C PHE A 360 -6.05 -18.85 33.00
N SER A 361 -6.68 -19.93 33.48
CA SER A 361 -7.81 -20.56 32.79
C SER A 361 -9.15 -19.96 33.23
N ALA A 362 -10.24 -20.47 32.62
CA ALA A 362 -11.60 -20.06 32.96
C ALA A 362 -11.97 -20.38 34.42
N GLU A 363 -11.28 -21.32 35.08
CA GLU A 363 -11.45 -21.63 36.50
C GLU A 363 -11.24 -20.43 37.41
N ALA A 364 -10.36 -19.45 36.99
CA ALA A 364 -10.20 -18.21 37.76
C ALA A 364 -11.51 -17.39 37.83
N ALA A 365 -12.29 -17.37 36.73
CA ALA A 365 -13.59 -16.71 36.72
C ALA A 365 -14.63 -17.47 37.61
N LEU A 366 -14.54 -18.80 37.67
CA LEU A 366 -15.41 -19.60 38.57
C LEU A 366 -15.09 -19.35 40.02
N GLN A 367 -13.81 -19.19 40.38
CA GLN A 367 -13.42 -18.80 41.77
C GLN A 367 -14.02 -17.45 42.16
N LEU A 368 -14.09 -16.47 41.24
CA LEU A 368 -14.79 -15.23 41.50
C LEU A 368 -16.29 -15.47 41.73
N GLY A 369 -16.92 -16.38 40.97
CA GLY A 369 -18.32 -16.79 41.15
C GLY A 369 -18.60 -17.36 42.53
N GLU A 370 -17.66 -18.11 43.10
CA GLU A 370 -17.79 -18.65 44.47
C GLU A 370 -17.86 -17.55 45.53
N LEU A 371 -17.24 -16.40 45.30
CA LEU A 371 -17.31 -15.26 46.22
C LEU A 371 -18.68 -14.59 46.23
N PHE A 372 -19.47 -14.74 45.17
CA PHE A 372 -20.82 -14.17 45.08
C PHE A 372 -21.87 -15.02 45.84
N HIS A 373 -21.54 -16.27 46.16
CA HIS A 373 -22.42 -17.19 46.86
C HIS A 373 -22.12 -17.30 48.37
N LYS A 374 -21.21 -16.47 48.91
CA LYS A 374 -21.04 -16.38 50.38
C LYS A 374 -22.16 -15.52 50.96
N GLU A 375 -23.22 -16.20 51.49
CA GLU A 375 -24.12 -15.65 52.49
C GLU A 375 -23.43 -15.48 53.83
#